data_017d95b14704bf800bd81077408f6290
#
_entry.id   017d95b14704bf800bd81077408f6290
#
_cell.length_a   1.000
_cell.length_b   1.000
_cell.length_c   1.000
_cell.angle_alpha   90.00
_cell.angle_beta   90.00
_cell.angle_gamma   90.00
#
_symmetry.space_group_name_H-M   'P 1'
#
loop_
_entity.id
_entity.type
_entity.pdbx_description
1 polymer ?
#
loop_
_entity_poly.entity_id
_entity_poly.type
_entity_poly.pdbx_seq_one_letter_code
_entity_poly.pdbx_strand_id
1 'polypeptide(L)'
;MALTQDQFQHFVDEGYVIVKGALTGDDLDPVIAGIEAFVDGRARSLHEEGRITELHEGEPFERRLALITRENPSIYDDIDIMHMRAEAVFRFLGNDRMLNLVGSLVGPEITCSPIQHLRAKLPEDVASGDSGCNGSGDEDALAARIRENVAPWHQDAQVHHEDADPVFILTVWLPLCDTDEENGCLQIIPRVHHRGTVYWSEGFGIEESGLPEGKVLSLPMKKGDVLLMHKLIPHRSIPNRSGSIRWSLDLRYQQTGLPTGRSFYPNFIVRSQRHPEVVLSDYNTWSRGWEEALKVTTQRPPRKDRPTEPTPIRMYG
;
A
#
# COMPACT_ATOMS: atom_id res chain seq x y z
N MET A 1 -16.57 -12.08 6.80
CA MET A 1 -16.44 -13.27 5.92
C MET A 1 -15.01 -13.76 6.05
N ALA A 2 -14.77 -15.03 6.42
CA ALA A 2 -13.44 -15.66 6.38
C ALA A 2 -13.17 -16.21 4.97
N LEU A 3 -11.91 -16.59 4.69
CA LEU A 3 -11.57 -17.32 3.45
C LEU A 3 -12.28 -18.68 3.43
N THR A 4 -12.74 -19.08 2.24
CA THR A 4 -13.16 -20.47 2.02
C THR A 4 -11.95 -21.41 2.01
N GLN A 5 -12.17 -22.72 2.16
CA GLN A 5 -11.10 -23.70 2.07
C GLN A 5 -10.36 -23.65 0.72
N ASP A 6 -11.09 -23.45 -0.38
CA ASP A 6 -10.49 -23.33 -1.72
C ASP A 6 -9.65 -22.06 -1.88
N GLN A 7 -10.11 -20.92 -1.32
CA GLN A 7 -9.35 -19.69 -1.32
C GLN A 7 -8.08 -19.80 -0.47
N PHE A 8 -8.16 -20.45 0.69
CA PHE A 8 -7.00 -20.73 1.52
C PHE A 8 -5.99 -21.62 0.77
N GLN A 9 -6.46 -22.72 0.19
CA GLN A 9 -5.59 -23.62 -0.57
C GLN A 9 -4.95 -22.92 -1.77
N HIS A 10 -5.71 -22.09 -2.48
CA HIS A 10 -5.17 -21.26 -3.58
C HIS A 10 -4.06 -20.33 -3.06
N PHE A 11 -4.25 -19.68 -1.90
CA PHE A 11 -3.21 -18.85 -1.29
C PHE A 11 -1.95 -19.67 -0.95
N VAL A 12 -2.12 -20.86 -0.39
CA VAL A 12 -0.99 -21.75 -0.08
C VAL A 12 -0.23 -22.15 -1.33
N ASP A 13 -0.91 -22.48 -2.41
CA ASP A 13 -0.29 -22.99 -3.64
C ASP A 13 0.31 -21.85 -4.49
N GLU A 14 -0.41 -20.74 -4.62
CA GLU A 14 -0.05 -19.65 -5.54
C GLU A 14 0.71 -18.49 -4.85
N GLY A 15 0.55 -18.35 -3.52
CA GLY A 15 1.11 -17.24 -2.74
C GLY A 15 0.27 -15.97 -2.75
N TYR A 16 -0.93 -16.02 -3.33
CA TYR A 16 -1.89 -14.92 -3.34
C TYR A 16 -3.32 -15.42 -3.47
N VAL A 17 -4.29 -14.58 -3.14
CA VAL A 17 -5.70 -14.80 -3.44
C VAL A 17 -6.43 -13.46 -3.58
N ILE A 18 -7.34 -13.37 -4.56
CA ILE A 18 -8.25 -12.22 -4.70
C ILE A 18 -9.61 -12.63 -4.18
N VAL A 19 -10.09 -11.92 -3.16
CA VAL A 19 -11.45 -12.09 -2.64
C VAL A 19 -12.32 -10.98 -3.25
N LYS A 20 -13.16 -11.38 -4.19
CA LYS A 20 -14.01 -10.45 -4.94
C LYS A 20 -15.17 -9.95 -4.08
N GLY A 21 -15.44 -8.63 -4.15
CA GLY A 21 -16.55 -7.99 -3.45
C GLY A 21 -16.48 -8.17 -1.92
N ALA A 22 -15.28 -8.27 -1.37
CA ALA A 22 -15.07 -8.48 0.07
C ALA A 22 -15.49 -7.27 0.92
N LEU A 23 -15.34 -6.07 0.36
CA LEU A 23 -15.68 -4.79 0.97
C LEU A 23 -16.79 -4.11 0.20
N THR A 24 -17.57 -3.31 0.89
CA THR A 24 -18.69 -2.55 0.35
C THR A 24 -18.41 -1.04 0.31
N GLY A 25 -19.32 -0.26 -0.25
CA GLY A 25 -19.25 1.20 -0.14
C GLY A 25 -19.19 1.68 1.31
N ASP A 26 -19.98 1.08 2.20
CA ASP A 26 -19.98 1.45 3.62
C ASP A 26 -18.58 1.28 4.28
N ASP A 27 -17.76 0.36 3.80
CA ASP A 27 -16.41 0.15 4.29
C ASP A 27 -15.42 1.17 3.69
N LEU A 28 -15.58 1.53 2.41
CA LEU A 28 -14.57 2.28 1.65
C LEU A 28 -14.90 3.78 1.51
N ASP A 29 -16.17 4.16 1.45
CA ASP A 29 -16.56 5.56 1.22
C ASP A 29 -16.11 6.50 2.35
N PRO A 30 -16.07 6.09 3.64
CA PRO A 30 -15.46 6.93 4.68
C PRO A 30 -13.95 7.16 4.47
N VAL A 31 -13.23 6.15 3.94
CA VAL A 31 -11.80 6.28 3.63
C VAL A 31 -11.60 7.26 2.48
N ILE A 32 -12.38 7.12 1.41
CA ILE A 32 -12.34 8.02 0.24
C ILE A 32 -12.64 9.45 0.69
N ALA A 33 -13.72 9.67 1.46
CA ALA A 33 -14.05 10.97 1.98
C ALA A 33 -12.94 11.59 2.85
N GLY A 34 -12.24 10.77 3.64
CA GLY A 34 -11.08 11.22 4.42
C GLY A 34 -9.91 11.66 3.54
N ILE A 35 -9.67 10.96 2.42
CA ILE A 35 -8.64 11.34 1.44
C ILE A 35 -9.05 12.63 0.72
N GLU A 36 -10.29 12.72 0.27
CA GLU A 36 -10.83 13.94 -0.39
C GLU A 36 -10.72 15.17 0.51
N ALA A 37 -11.06 15.03 1.80
CA ALA A 37 -10.94 16.12 2.75
C ALA A 37 -9.48 16.58 2.94
N PHE A 38 -8.52 15.66 2.94
CA PHE A 38 -7.10 15.99 3.00
C PHE A 38 -6.66 16.74 1.73
N VAL A 39 -7.00 16.23 0.55
CA VAL A 39 -6.69 16.88 -0.74
C VAL A 39 -7.33 18.27 -0.81
N ASP A 40 -8.59 18.40 -0.38
CA ASP A 40 -9.30 19.66 -0.36
C ASP A 40 -8.63 20.71 0.54
N GLY A 41 -8.27 20.33 1.75
CA GLY A 41 -7.57 21.22 2.68
C GLY A 41 -6.25 21.75 2.10
N ARG A 42 -5.45 20.87 1.48
CA ARG A 42 -4.18 21.27 0.83
C ARG A 42 -4.42 22.14 -0.41
N ALA A 43 -5.41 21.80 -1.24
CA ALA A 43 -5.77 22.59 -2.41
C ALA A 43 -6.16 24.01 -2.02
N ARG A 44 -6.98 24.17 -0.96
CA ARG A 44 -7.35 25.51 -0.46
C ARG A 44 -6.15 26.30 0.04
N SER A 45 -5.24 25.67 0.78
CA SER A 45 -4.01 26.32 1.22
C SER A 45 -3.16 26.80 0.03
N LEU A 46 -2.96 25.94 -0.98
CA LEU A 46 -2.21 26.34 -2.19
C LEU A 46 -2.91 27.45 -3.00
N HIS A 47 -4.23 27.43 -3.04
CA HIS A 47 -5.01 28.48 -3.72
C HIS A 47 -4.92 29.82 -2.97
N GLU A 48 -5.04 29.82 -1.64
CA GLU A 48 -4.86 31.02 -0.80
C GLU A 48 -3.46 31.61 -0.91
N GLU A 49 -2.44 30.75 -1.10
CA GLU A 49 -1.06 31.15 -1.36
C GLU A 49 -0.82 31.63 -2.82
N GLY A 50 -1.83 31.54 -3.70
CA GLY A 50 -1.74 31.87 -5.12
C GLY A 50 -0.88 30.89 -5.93
N ARG A 51 -0.70 29.67 -5.45
CA ARG A 51 0.15 28.62 -6.06
C ARG A 51 -0.63 27.70 -6.99
N ILE A 52 -1.94 27.73 -6.93
CA ILE A 52 -2.86 27.13 -7.91
C ILE A 52 -3.97 28.13 -8.22
N THR A 53 -4.55 28.02 -9.42
CA THR A 53 -5.59 28.92 -9.91
C THR A 53 -7.00 28.37 -9.68
N GLU A 54 -7.15 27.07 -9.70
CA GLU A 54 -8.44 26.40 -9.58
C GLU A 54 -8.43 25.30 -8.51
N LEU A 55 -9.54 25.15 -7.76
CA LEU A 55 -9.71 24.12 -6.76
C LEU A 55 -10.21 22.79 -7.33
N HIS A 56 -10.66 22.81 -8.59
CA HIS A 56 -11.26 21.65 -9.27
C HIS A 56 -12.33 20.93 -8.42
N GLU A 57 -13.18 21.75 -7.77
CA GLU A 57 -14.26 21.26 -6.88
C GLU A 57 -15.31 20.51 -7.65
N GLY A 58 -15.72 19.57 -7.84
CA GLY A 58 -16.75 18.90 -8.67
C GLY A 58 -16.15 17.87 -9.62
N GLU A 59 -14.83 17.77 -9.66
CA GLU A 59 -14.18 16.68 -10.36
C GLU A 59 -14.25 15.39 -9.53
N PRO A 60 -14.39 14.22 -10.17
CA PRO A 60 -14.40 12.94 -9.48
C PRO A 60 -13.12 12.69 -8.67
N PHE A 61 -13.24 11.85 -7.63
CA PHE A 61 -12.13 11.42 -6.77
C PHE A 61 -10.89 10.98 -7.55
N GLU A 62 -11.10 10.27 -8.65
CA GLU A 62 -10.04 9.73 -9.50
C GLU A 62 -9.38 10.80 -10.41
N ARG A 63 -9.93 12.02 -10.49
CA ARG A 63 -9.39 13.05 -11.41
C ARG A 63 -8.87 14.30 -10.71
N ARG A 64 -9.51 14.71 -9.63
CA ARG A 64 -9.25 16.01 -8.99
C ARG A 64 -7.77 16.21 -8.65
N LEU A 65 -7.15 15.27 -7.98
CA LEU A 65 -5.74 15.39 -7.58
C LEU A 65 -4.82 15.50 -8.79
N ALA A 66 -5.09 14.77 -9.88
CA ALA A 66 -4.26 14.85 -11.09
C ALA A 66 -4.29 16.24 -11.72
N LEU A 67 -5.46 16.90 -11.75
CA LEU A 67 -5.60 18.25 -12.27
C LEU A 67 -4.84 19.27 -11.43
N ILE A 68 -4.99 19.19 -10.11
CA ILE A 68 -4.25 20.08 -9.20
C ILE A 68 -2.74 19.82 -9.30
N THR A 69 -2.31 18.56 -9.44
CA THR A 69 -0.89 18.22 -9.57
C THR A 69 -0.25 18.82 -10.82
N ARG A 70 -1.01 18.96 -11.92
CA ARG A 70 -0.52 19.66 -13.14
C ARG A 70 -0.22 21.13 -12.90
N GLU A 71 -1.00 21.81 -12.05
CA GLU A 71 -0.74 23.21 -11.69
C GLU A 71 0.40 23.31 -10.66
N ASN A 72 0.37 22.45 -9.65
CA ASN A 72 1.36 22.46 -8.57
C ASN A 72 1.64 21.07 -8.01
N PRO A 73 2.81 20.49 -8.32
CA PRO A 73 3.19 19.17 -7.86
C PRO A 73 3.24 18.98 -6.34
N SER A 74 3.41 20.06 -5.59
CA SER A 74 3.49 19.96 -4.12
C SER A 74 2.18 19.55 -3.45
N ILE A 75 1.05 19.54 -4.15
CA ILE A 75 -0.20 18.95 -3.67
C ILE A 75 -0.02 17.47 -3.36
N TYR A 76 0.85 16.81 -4.09
CA TYR A 76 1.12 15.38 -3.98
C TYR A 76 1.97 15.02 -2.74
N ASP A 77 2.61 16.02 -2.11
CA ASP A 77 3.39 15.81 -0.90
C ASP A 77 2.51 15.27 0.24
N ASP A 78 3.07 14.39 1.05
CA ASP A 78 2.41 13.80 2.21
C ASP A 78 1.13 12.97 1.91
N ILE A 79 0.86 12.63 0.65
CA ILE A 79 -0.20 11.69 0.28
C ILE A 79 0.29 10.27 0.58
N ASP A 80 0.35 9.95 1.86
CA ASP A 80 0.54 8.60 2.38
C ASP A 80 -0.06 8.52 3.79
N ILE A 81 -0.41 7.32 4.23
CA ILE A 81 -1.12 7.08 5.50
C ILE A 81 -0.40 7.72 6.70
N MET A 82 0.92 7.55 6.76
CA MET A 82 1.74 8.03 7.87
C MET A 82 1.84 9.57 7.95
N HIS A 83 1.68 10.25 6.84
CA HIS A 83 1.73 11.71 6.77
C HIS A 83 0.33 12.32 6.87
N MET A 84 -0.61 11.80 6.11
CA MET A 84 -1.99 12.26 6.08
C MET A 84 -2.72 12.00 7.41
N ARG A 85 -2.50 10.86 8.03
CA ARG A 85 -3.07 10.43 9.32
C ARG A 85 -4.58 10.68 9.44
N ALA A 86 -5.33 10.43 8.37
CA ALA A 86 -6.79 10.57 8.43
C ALA A 86 -7.42 9.55 9.40
N GLU A 87 -8.31 10.01 10.26
CA GLU A 87 -8.99 9.16 11.24
C GLU A 87 -9.78 8.02 10.58
N ALA A 88 -10.42 8.29 9.45
CA ALA A 88 -11.16 7.27 8.69
C ALA A 88 -10.24 6.13 8.21
N VAL A 89 -9.01 6.46 7.82
CA VAL A 89 -8.00 5.44 7.45
C VAL A 89 -7.59 4.63 8.67
N PHE A 90 -7.31 5.27 9.81
CA PHE A 90 -7.01 4.55 11.06
C PHE A 90 -8.14 3.58 11.44
N ARG A 91 -9.38 4.02 11.38
CA ARG A 91 -10.55 3.16 11.67
C ARG A 91 -10.63 1.99 10.68
N PHE A 92 -10.32 2.24 9.40
CA PHE A 92 -10.33 1.21 8.37
C PHE A 92 -9.23 0.14 8.57
N LEU A 93 -8.07 0.49 9.15
CA LEU A 93 -7.04 -0.50 9.48
C LEU A 93 -7.57 -1.60 10.42
N GLY A 94 -8.59 -1.30 11.22
CA GLY A 94 -9.31 -2.24 12.08
C GLY A 94 -10.65 -2.75 11.50
N ASN A 95 -10.93 -2.58 10.20
CA ASN A 95 -12.19 -2.99 9.59
C ASN A 95 -12.45 -4.50 9.77
N ASP A 96 -13.60 -4.86 10.31
CA ASP A 96 -13.92 -6.23 10.66
C ASP A 96 -14.01 -7.18 9.47
N ARG A 97 -14.53 -6.71 8.32
CA ARG A 97 -14.62 -7.55 7.11
C ARG A 97 -13.23 -7.90 6.60
N MET A 98 -12.35 -6.90 6.53
CA MET A 98 -10.95 -7.09 6.15
C MET A 98 -10.19 -7.96 7.15
N LEU A 99 -10.32 -7.68 8.46
CA LEU A 99 -9.63 -8.46 9.49
C LEU A 99 -10.12 -9.91 9.60
N ASN A 100 -11.35 -10.22 9.17
CA ASN A 100 -11.80 -11.60 9.07
C ASN A 100 -11.07 -12.38 7.96
N LEU A 101 -10.78 -11.74 6.83
CA LEU A 101 -9.94 -12.34 5.79
C LEU A 101 -8.49 -12.49 6.25
N VAL A 102 -7.92 -11.44 6.83
CA VAL A 102 -6.57 -11.45 7.40
C VAL A 102 -6.43 -12.56 8.44
N GLY A 103 -7.40 -12.66 9.36
CA GLY A 103 -7.41 -13.65 10.43
C GLY A 103 -7.40 -15.09 9.94
N SER A 104 -7.94 -15.38 8.75
CA SER A 104 -7.88 -16.71 8.14
C SER A 104 -6.45 -17.20 7.87
N LEU A 105 -5.49 -16.27 7.70
CA LEU A 105 -4.08 -16.57 7.40
C LEU A 105 -3.12 -16.21 8.54
N VAL A 106 -3.41 -15.16 9.30
CA VAL A 106 -2.55 -14.62 10.35
C VAL A 106 -2.92 -15.18 11.73
N GLY A 107 -4.19 -15.57 11.90
CA GLY A 107 -4.74 -16.01 13.20
C GLY A 107 -5.52 -14.90 13.90
N PRO A 108 -6.04 -15.20 15.10
CA PRO A 108 -6.98 -14.33 15.81
C PRO A 108 -6.32 -13.14 16.52
N GLU A 109 -4.99 -13.16 16.67
CA GLU A 109 -4.20 -12.15 17.35
C GLU A 109 -3.42 -11.35 16.29
N ILE A 110 -3.93 -10.16 15.91
CA ILE A 110 -3.47 -9.44 14.71
C ILE A 110 -2.82 -8.12 15.10
N THR A 111 -1.59 -7.94 14.65
CA THR A 111 -0.88 -6.66 14.67
C THR A 111 -0.90 -6.03 13.28
N CYS A 112 -1.31 -4.76 13.21
CA CYS A 112 -1.12 -3.91 12.06
C CYS A 112 0.36 -3.50 11.98
N SER A 113 1.04 -3.92 10.93
CA SER A 113 2.44 -3.56 10.67
C SER A 113 2.57 -2.06 10.41
N PRO A 114 3.69 -1.43 10.73
CA PRO A 114 3.89 0.00 10.45
C PRO A 114 4.07 0.33 8.95
N ILE A 115 4.15 -0.67 8.09
CA ILE A 115 4.28 -0.45 6.63
C ILE A 115 2.88 -0.43 6.04
N GLN A 116 2.32 0.76 5.95
CA GLN A 116 0.96 1.05 5.50
C GLN A 116 1.03 2.20 4.49
N HIS A 117 0.53 2.01 3.29
CA HIS A 117 0.61 3.01 2.25
C HIS A 117 -0.75 3.31 1.61
N LEU A 118 -0.99 4.59 1.37
CA LEU A 118 -1.93 5.07 0.37
C LEU A 118 -1.16 5.40 -0.90
N ARG A 119 -1.59 4.84 -2.02
CA ARG A 119 -0.95 5.07 -3.31
C ARG A 119 -1.91 5.78 -4.26
N ALA A 120 -1.54 6.97 -4.69
CA ALA A 120 -2.19 7.73 -5.76
C ALA A 120 -1.33 7.62 -7.01
N LYS A 121 -1.58 6.61 -7.85
CA LYS A 121 -0.81 6.43 -9.07
C LYS A 121 -1.28 7.40 -10.15
N LEU A 122 -0.48 8.44 -10.38
CA LEU A 122 -0.75 9.47 -11.36
C LEU A 122 -0.70 8.93 -12.80
N PRO A 123 -1.49 9.52 -13.71
CA PRO A 123 -1.34 9.28 -15.16
C PRO A 123 0.06 9.65 -15.66
N GLU A 124 0.55 8.91 -16.67
CA GLU A 124 1.88 9.18 -17.27
C GLU A 124 2.00 10.56 -17.91
N ASP A 125 0.91 11.11 -18.45
CA ASP A 125 0.89 12.45 -19.05
C ASP A 125 1.04 13.57 -18.02
N VAL A 126 0.59 13.33 -16.77
CA VAL A 126 0.87 14.25 -15.65
C VAL A 126 2.35 14.19 -15.27
N ALA A 127 2.97 13.03 -15.52
CA ALA A 127 4.38 12.77 -15.25
C ALA A 127 5.33 13.40 -16.23
N SER A 128 4.95 13.47 -17.50
CA SER A 128 5.85 13.85 -18.59
C SER A 128 6.02 15.35 -18.78
N GLY A 129 5.34 16.19 -17.96
CA GLY A 129 5.62 17.64 -17.95
C GLY A 129 5.32 18.39 -19.25
N ASP A 130 4.43 17.89 -20.11
CA ASP A 130 4.01 18.59 -21.34
C ASP A 130 3.06 19.78 -21.03
N SER A 131 3.01 20.17 -19.78
CA SER A 131 2.35 21.38 -19.30
C SER A 131 3.37 22.51 -19.38
N GLY A 132 3.14 23.48 -20.29
CA GLY A 132 3.99 24.65 -20.62
C GLY A 132 4.39 25.55 -19.45
N CYS A 133 4.78 25.03 -18.34
CA CYS A 133 5.35 25.73 -17.19
C CYS A 133 6.87 25.75 -17.31
N ASN A 134 7.43 26.88 -17.70
CA ASN A 134 8.86 27.17 -17.63
C ASN A 134 9.33 27.26 -16.17
N GLY A 135 9.66 26.13 -15.55
CA GLY A 135 10.13 26.09 -14.16
C GLY A 135 11.24 25.06 -13.97
N SER A 136 12.45 25.54 -13.82
CA SER A 136 13.65 24.76 -13.52
C SER A 136 13.58 24.11 -12.14
N GLY A 137 13.77 22.79 -12.05
CA GLY A 137 14.00 22.06 -10.80
C GLY A 137 12.80 21.30 -10.24
N ASP A 138 11.58 21.81 -10.34
CA ASP A 138 10.37 21.13 -9.82
C ASP A 138 9.89 19.98 -10.73
N GLU A 139 10.14 20.09 -12.03
CA GLU A 139 9.79 19.05 -13.02
C GLU A 139 10.58 17.74 -12.80
N ASP A 140 11.88 17.84 -12.50
CA ASP A 140 12.71 16.69 -12.20
C ASP A 140 12.29 16.00 -10.89
N ALA A 141 11.88 16.80 -9.89
CA ALA A 141 11.37 16.29 -8.62
C ALA A 141 10.01 15.59 -8.79
N LEU A 142 9.10 16.15 -9.59
CA LEU A 142 7.82 15.53 -9.91
C LEU A 142 8.02 14.23 -10.68
N ALA A 143 8.84 14.24 -11.74
CA ALA A 143 9.15 13.06 -12.52
C ALA A 143 9.83 11.96 -11.68
N ALA A 144 10.64 12.33 -10.69
CA ALA A 144 11.20 11.37 -9.71
C ALA A 144 10.11 10.76 -8.85
N ARG A 145 9.20 11.57 -8.27
CA ARG A 145 8.09 11.08 -7.42
C ARG A 145 7.11 10.18 -8.18
N ILE A 146 6.86 10.48 -9.44
CA ILE A 146 5.98 9.65 -10.27
C ILE A 146 6.67 8.34 -10.60
N ARG A 147 7.97 8.35 -10.87
CA ARG A 147 8.78 7.13 -11.00
C ARG A 147 8.77 6.30 -9.73
N GLU A 148 8.81 6.92 -8.55
CA GLU A 148 8.66 6.25 -7.25
C GLU A 148 7.29 5.59 -7.08
N ASN A 149 6.24 6.11 -7.73
CA ASN A 149 4.91 5.51 -7.73
C ASN A 149 4.72 4.38 -8.76
N VAL A 150 5.65 4.22 -9.69
CA VAL A 150 5.76 3.00 -10.49
C VAL A 150 6.67 2.04 -9.72
N ALA A 151 6.12 1.32 -8.76
CA ALA A 151 6.89 0.35 -8.01
C ALA A 151 7.51 -0.67 -8.99
N PRO A 152 8.87 -0.79 -9.06
CA PRO A 152 9.53 -1.77 -9.89
C PRO A 152 9.17 -3.18 -9.41
N TRP A 153 9.63 -4.20 -10.10
CA TRP A 153 9.58 -5.55 -9.56
C TRP A 153 10.26 -5.59 -8.19
N HIS A 154 9.56 -6.05 -7.17
CA HIS A 154 10.04 -6.17 -5.81
C HIS A 154 9.27 -7.24 -5.04
N GLN A 155 9.79 -7.58 -3.88
CA GLN A 155 9.10 -8.37 -2.87
C GLN A 155 8.92 -7.51 -1.62
N ASP A 156 7.79 -7.61 -0.96
CA ASP A 156 7.57 -6.86 0.29
C ASP A 156 8.60 -7.20 1.38
N ALA A 157 9.16 -8.41 1.33
CA ALA A 157 10.25 -8.80 2.22
C ALA A 157 11.46 -7.84 2.16
N GLN A 158 11.66 -7.14 1.04
CA GLN A 158 12.78 -6.21 0.86
C GLN A 158 12.70 -4.97 1.78
N VAL A 159 11.51 -4.59 2.22
CA VAL A 159 11.33 -3.42 3.10
C VAL A 159 11.39 -3.75 4.58
N HIS A 160 11.50 -5.01 4.98
CA HIS A 160 11.65 -5.46 6.35
C HIS A 160 13.11 -5.68 6.74
N HIS A 161 13.46 -5.47 8.01
CA HIS A 161 14.73 -5.87 8.58
C HIS A 161 14.76 -7.39 8.81
N GLU A 162 15.98 -7.91 9.03
CA GLU A 162 16.29 -9.36 9.09
C GLU A 162 15.54 -10.11 10.19
N ASP A 163 15.23 -9.42 11.29
CA ASP A 163 14.46 -9.97 12.41
C ASP A 163 13.04 -10.43 11.99
N ALA A 164 12.50 -9.86 10.91
CA ALA A 164 11.20 -10.25 10.37
C ALA A 164 11.26 -11.27 9.22
N ASP A 165 12.44 -11.75 8.83
CA ASP A 165 12.51 -12.74 7.76
C ASP A 165 11.74 -14.02 8.05
N PRO A 166 11.85 -14.63 9.26
CA PRO A 166 11.09 -15.82 9.59
C PRO A 166 9.61 -15.54 9.87
N VAL A 167 9.18 -14.28 9.88
CA VAL A 167 7.80 -13.92 10.21
C VAL A 167 6.91 -13.97 8.97
N PHE A 168 5.76 -14.61 9.08
CA PHE A 168 4.70 -14.48 8.08
C PHE A 168 4.06 -13.11 8.19
N ILE A 169 4.34 -12.23 7.24
CA ILE A 169 3.71 -10.92 7.09
C ILE A 169 2.83 -10.98 5.85
N LEU A 170 1.55 -10.74 6.05
CA LEU A 170 0.55 -10.75 5.00
C LEU A 170 0.43 -9.35 4.39
N THR A 171 0.60 -9.25 3.09
CA THR A 171 0.26 -8.05 2.32
C THR A 171 -1.23 -8.08 1.97
N VAL A 172 -1.90 -6.98 2.23
CA VAL A 172 -3.29 -6.72 1.83
C VAL A 172 -3.28 -5.53 0.90
N TRP A 173 -3.56 -5.77 -0.36
CA TRP A 173 -3.71 -4.71 -1.34
C TRP A 173 -5.16 -4.59 -1.77
N LEU A 174 -5.69 -3.38 -1.80
CA LEU A 174 -7.07 -3.14 -2.21
C LEU A 174 -7.18 -1.82 -2.99
N PRO A 175 -7.89 -1.84 -4.13
CA PRO A 175 -8.12 -0.65 -4.93
C PRO A 175 -9.31 0.14 -4.35
N LEU A 176 -9.20 1.48 -4.40
CA LEU A 176 -10.30 2.41 -4.08
C LEU A 176 -11.09 2.85 -5.32
N CYS A 177 -10.68 2.39 -6.49
CA CYS A 177 -11.33 2.54 -7.79
C CYS A 177 -11.13 1.25 -8.58
N ASP A 178 -11.86 1.04 -9.67
CA ASP A 178 -11.61 -0.10 -10.56
C ASP A 178 -10.21 -0.03 -11.16
N THR A 179 -9.53 -1.18 -11.24
CA THR A 179 -8.16 -1.24 -11.77
C THR A 179 -8.04 -2.26 -12.90
N ASP A 180 -7.29 -1.88 -13.92
CA ASP A 180 -7.00 -2.68 -15.10
C ASP A 180 -5.58 -2.39 -15.64
N GLU A 181 -5.25 -2.93 -16.79
CA GLU A 181 -3.95 -2.74 -17.41
C GLU A 181 -3.76 -1.31 -17.96
N GLU A 182 -4.82 -0.57 -18.21
CA GLU A 182 -4.75 0.80 -18.69
C GLU A 182 -4.37 1.77 -17.55
N ASN A 183 -4.99 1.60 -16.37
CA ASN A 183 -4.73 2.49 -15.23
C ASN A 183 -3.66 1.96 -14.24
N GLY A 184 -2.97 0.89 -14.59
CA GLY A 184 -1.80 0.43 -13.86
C GLY A 184 -2.09 -0.54 -12.73
N CYS A 185 -2.82 -1.63 -13.00
CA CYS A 185 -3.00 -2.73 -12.06
C CYS A 185 -1.67 -3.38 -11.64
N LEU A 186 -1.72 -4.24 -10.65
CA LEU A 186 -0.55 -5.02 -10.25
C LEU A 186 -0.26 -6.15 -11.24
N GLN A 187 1.03 -6.48 -11.35
CA GLN A 187 1.52 -7.73 -11.93
C GLN A 187 2.27 -8.53 -10.88
N ILE A 188 2.13 -9.84 -10.90
CA ILE A 188 2.80 -10.75 -9.97
C ILE A 188 3.45 -11.92 -10.69
N ILE A 189 4.43 -12.58 -10.02
CA ILE A 189 4.94 -13.90 -10.40
C ILE A 189 4.54 -14.87 -9.27
N PRO A 190 3.48 -15.68 -9.44
CA PRO A 190 2.98 -16.57 -8.38
C PRO A 190 3.90 -17.76 -8.15
N ARG A 191 3.64 -18.52 -7.06
CA ARG A 191 4.31 -19.79 -6.67
C ARG A 191 5.76 -19.67 -6.20
N VAL A 192 6.40 -18.52 -6.36
CA VAL A 192 7.82 -18.37 -6.01
C VAL A 192 8.08 -18.22 -4.51
N HIS A 193 7.04 -17.94 -3.72
CA HIS A 193 7.15 -17.84 -2.24
C HIS A 193 7.65 -19.14 -1.60
N HIS A 194 7.41 -20.29 -2.21
CA HIS A 194 7.91 -21.59 -1.74
C HIS A 194 9.45 -21.71 -1.80
N ARG A 195 10.11 -20.86 -2.58
CA ARG A 195 11.58 -20.87 -2.69
C ARG A 195 12.25 -20.26 -1.46
N GLY A 196 11.52 -19.51 -0.64
CA GLY A 196 12.05 -18.88 0.56
C GLY A 196 13.15 -17.85 0.30
N THR A 197 13.22 -17.26 -0.90
CA THR A 197 14.31 -16.36 -1.32
C THR A 197 13.81 -14.94 -1.44
N VAL A 198 14.57 -13.98 -0.91
CA VAL A 198 14.41 -12.55 -1.18
C VAL A 198 15.42 -12.17 -2.27
N TYR A 199 14.89 -11.75 -3.41
CA TYR A 199 15.69 -11.33 -4.56
C TYR A 199 16.04 -9.84 -4.43
N TRP A 200 17.23 -9.46 -4.89
CA TRP A 200 17.74 -8.09 -4.83
C TRP A 200 18.48 -7.71 -6.11
N SER A 201 18.44 -6.41 -6.41
CA SER A 201 19.34 -5.76 -7.36
C SER A 201 20.09 -4.62 -6.66
N GLU A 202 20.97 -3.93 -7.35
CA GLU A 202 21.55 -2.70 -6.84
C GLU A 202 20.45 -1.67 -6.65
N GLY A 203 20.17 -1.30 -5.39
CA GLY A 203 19.07 -0.44 -5.01
C GLY A 203 17.79 -1.20 -4.62
N PHE A 204 16.66 -0.52 -4.67
CA PHE A 204 15.35 -1.11 -4.37
C PHE A 204 14.78 -1.79 -5.62
N GLY A 205 14.30 -3.01 -5.45
CA GLY A 205 13.61 -3.77 -6.48
C GLY A 205 14.42 -4.96 -6.99
N ILE A 206 13.97 -5.54 -8.08
CA ILE A 206 14.53 -6.70 -8.75
C ILE A 206 14.63 -6.34 -10.23
N GLU A 207 15.84 -6.40 -10.80
CA GLU A 207 16.02 -6.25 -12.24
C GLU A 207 15.37 -7.42 -13.00
N GLU A 208 14.92 -7.17 -14.22
CA GLU A 208 14.25 -8.22 -15.02
C GLU A 208 15.12 -9.46 -15.22
N SER A 209 16.44 -9.30 -15.32
CA SER A 209 17.41 -10.42 -15.42
C SER A 209 17.53 -11.25 -14.13
N GLY A 210 17.18 -10.66 -12.98
CA GLY A 210 17.20 -11.31 -11.66
C GLY A 210 15.83 -11.86 -11.21
N LEU A 211 14.81 -11.72 -12.05
CA LEU A 211 13.50 -12.25 -11.73
C LEU A 211 13.50 -13.79 -11.69
N PRO A 212 12.77 -14.38 -10.73
CA PRO A 212 12.57 -15.82 -10.73
C PRO A 212 11.76 -16.26 -11.96
N GLU A 213 12.09 -17.44 -12.49
CA GLU A 213 11.28 -18.05 -13.54
C GLU A 213 9.83 -18.24 -13.07
N GLY A 214 8.87 -17.78 -13.89
CA GLY A 214 7.45 -17.88 -13.62
C GLY A 214 6.62 -17.09 -14.64
N LYS A 215 5.34 -17.38 -14.67
CA LYS A 215 4.40 -16.64 -15.51
C LYS A 215 4.02 -15.33 -14.85
N VAL A 216 4.18 -14.22 -15.56
CA VAL A 216 3.67 -12.92 -15.11
C VAL A 216 2.14 -12.89 -15.29
N LEU A 217 1.43 -12.53 -14.24
CA LEU A 217 -0.02 -12.36 -14.25
C LEU A 217 -0.38 -10.91 -13.95
N SER A 218 -1.19 -10.28 -14.79
CA SER A 218 -1.87 -9.02 -14.45
C SER A 218 -3.09 -9.30 -13.57
N LEU A 219 -3.32 -8.44 -12.58
CA LEU A 219 -4.41 -8.57 -11.61
C LEU A 219 -5.39 -7.38 -11.73
N PRO A 220 -6.27 -7.36 -12.74
CA PRO A 220 -7.35 -6.39 -12.76
C PRO A 220 -8.33 -6.68 -11.63
N MET A 221 -8.74 -5.64 -10.91
CA MET A 221 -9.60 -5.73 -9.73
C MET A 221 -10.64 -4.62 -9.71
N LYS A 222 -11.77 -4.87 -9.07
CA LYS A 222 -12.83 -3.88 -8.85
C LYS A 222 -12.69 -3.24 -7.47
N LYS A 223 -13.18 -2.00 -7.32
CA LYS A 223 -13.40 -1.40 -6.00
C LYS A 223 -14.19 -2.38 -5.14
N GLY A 224 -13.66 -2.68 -3.94
CA GLY A 224 -14.25 -3.67 -3.02
C GLY A 224 -13.62 -5.08 -3.08
N ASP A 225 -12.81 -5.37 -4.09
CA ASP A 225 -11.98 -6.59 -4.10
C ASP A 225 -10.79 -6.42 -3.13
N VAL A 226 -10.33 -7.53 -2.56
CA VAL A 226 -9.14 -7.55 -1.68
C VAL A 226 -8.17 -8.61 -2.19
N LEU A 227 -6.94 -8.19 -2.47
CA LEU A 227 -5.80 -9.08 -2.72
C LEU A 227 -5.08 -9.36 -1.41
N LEU A 228 -4.96 -10.62 -1.06
CA LEU A 228 -4.06 -11.11 -0.02
C LEU A 228 -2.85 -11.73 -0.70
N MET A 229 -1.64 -11.34 -0.29
CA MET A 229 -0.41 -11.78 -0.95
C MET A 229 0.69 -12.07 0.07
N HIS A 230 1.46 -13.12 -0.18
CA HIS A 230 2.63 -13.47 0.62
C HIS A 230 3.78 -12.48 0.34
N LYS A 231 4.49 -12.04 1.38
CA LYS A 231 5.58 -11.06 1.29
C LYS A 231 6.72 -11.42 0.31
N LEU A 232 6.84 -12.70 -0.07
CA LEU A 232 7.86 -13.22 -1.01
C LEU A 232 7.37 -13.33 -2.46
N ILE A 233 6.16 -12.89 -2.76
CA ILE A 233 5.68 -12.84 -4.15
C ILE A 233 6.27 -11.60 -4.84
N PRO A 234 7.07 -11.79 -5.90
CA PRO A 234 7.51 -10.67 -6.72
C PRO A 234 6.31 -10.02 -7.39
N HIS A 235 6.24 -8.71 -7.27
CA HIS A 235 5.16 -7.93 -7.85
C HIS A 235 5.63 -6.54 -8.26
N ARG A 236 4.89 -5.93 -9.16
CA ARG A 236 5.07 -4.54 -9.59
C ARG A 236 3.74 -3.88 -9.91
N SER A 237 3.72 -2.57 -10.05
CA SER A 237 2.62 -1.88 -10.72
C SER A 237 3.04 -1.43 -12.11
N ILE A 238 2.20 -1.66 -13.11
CA ILE A 238 2.48 -1.18 -14.48
C ILE A 238 2.13 0.30 -14.62
N PRO A 239 2.62 1.00 -15.66
CA PRO A 239 2.32 2.41 -15.90
C PRO A 239 0.82 2.70 -15.97
N ASN A 240 0.41 3.89 -15.53
CA ASN A 240 -0.96 4.37 -15.65
C ASN A 240 -1.07 5.24 -16.91
N ARG A 241 -1.70 4.71 -17.95
CA ARG A 241 -1.94 5.37 -19.24
C ARG A 241 -3.33 5.96 -19.37
N SER A 242 -4.15 5.84 -18.32
CA SER A 242 -5.47 6.44 -18.27
C SER A 242 -5.39 7.93 -17.92
N GLY A 243 -6.50 8.65 -18.10
CA GLY A 243 -6.62 10.06 -17.66
C GLY A 243 -6.99 10.22 -16.18
N SER A 244 -6.97 9.13 -15.39
CA SER A 244 -7.46 9.10 -14.00
C SER A 244 -6.41 8.52 -13.05
N ILE A 245 -6.45 8.91 -11.79
CA ILE A 245 -5.58 8.35 -10.76
C ILE A 245 -6.06 6.95 -10.37
N ARG A 246 -5.14 6.01 -10.26
CA ARG A 246 -5.41 4.72 -9.66
C ARG A 246 -5.07 4.78 -8.16
N TRP A 247 -6.10 4.84 -7.33
CA TRP A 247 -5.99 4.84 -5.89
C TRP A 247 -5.98 3.43 -5.29
N SER A 248 -5.13 3.18 -4.32
CA SER A 248 -5.10 1.90 -3.60
C SER A 248 -4.53 2.05 -2.19
N LEU A 249 -4.94 1.15 -1.30
CA LEU A 249 -4.28 0.91 -0.02
C LEU A 249 -3.39 -0.34 -0.13
N ASP A 250 -2.21 -0.25 0.48
CA ASP A 250 -1.22 -1.31 0.54
C ASP A 250 -0.83 -1.51 2.02
N LEU A 251 -1.45 -2.51 2.64
CA LEU A 251 -1.47 -2.71 4.08
C LEU A 251 -0.75 -4.02 4.44
N ARG A 252 -0.24 -4.10 5.67
CA ARG A 252 0.45 -5.31 6.14
C ARG A 252 0.01 -5.68 7.54
N TYR A 253 -0.22 -6.99 7.72
CA TYR A 253 -0.65 -7.57 8.98
C TYR A 253 0.16 -8.81 9.32
N GLN A 254 0.32 -9.08 10.61
CA GLN A 254 1.04 -10.24 11.11
C GLN A 254 0.49 -10.70 12.45
N GLN A 255 0.90 -11.87 12.88
CA GLN A 255 0.58 -12.37 14.21
C GLN A 255 1.21 -11.48 15.28
N THR A 256 0.43 -11.16 16.30
CA THR A 256 0.88 -10.36 17.45
C THR A 256 2.05 -11.02 18.18
N GLY A 257 2.99 -10.19 18.63
CA GLY A 257 4.18 -10.63 19.39
C GLY A 257 5.38 -11.00 18.52
N LEU A 258 5.25 -10.98 17.19
CA LEU A 258 6.36 -11.22 16.27
C LEU A 258 7.00 -9.92 15.78
N PRO A 259 8.29 -9.92 15.43
CA PRO A 259 8.97 -8.74 14.89
C PRO A 259 8.31 -8.20 13.63
N THR A 260 8.20 -6.88 13.51
CA THR A 260 7.65 -6.21 12.31
C THR A 260 8.70 -5.89 11.26
N GLY A 261 9.98 -6.06 11.57
CA GLY A 261 11.10 -5.60 10.75
C GLY A 261 11.20 -4.06 10.64
N ARG A 262 10.47 -3.32 11.48
CA ARG A 262 10.40 -1.87 11.51
C ARG A 262 10.12 -1.37 12.94
N SER A 263 10.90 -1.83 13.91
CA SER A 263 10.70 -1.55 15.35
C SER A 263 10.69 -0.07 15.71
N PHE A 264 11.23 0.79 14.86
CA PHE A 264 11.27 2.24 15.04
C PHE A 264 10.00 2.98 14.58
N TYR A 265 9.08 2.30 13.90
CA TYR A 265 7.79 2.84 13.50
C TYR A 265 6.65 2.25 14.33
N PRO A 266 5.56 3.00 14.55
CA PRO A 266 4.45 2.53 15.35
C PRO A 266 3.74 1.36 14.67
N ASN A 267 3.66 0.25 15.38
CA ASN A 267 2.76 -0.85 15.09
C ASN A 267 1.76 -0.96 16.24
N PHE A 268 0.62 -1.58 16.01
CA PHE A 268 -0.40 -1.70 17.04
C PHE A 268 -1.28 -2.92 16.84
N ILE A 269 -1.84 -3.43 17.93
CA ILE A 269 -2.77 -4.55 17.91
C ILE A 269 -4.12 -4.02 17.41
N VAL A 270 -4.61 -4.58 16.29
CA VAL A 270 -5.90 -4.22 15.68
C VAL A 270 -6.99 -5.22 16.05
N ARG A 271 -6.62 -6.45 16.45
CA ARG A 271 -7.54 -7.48 16.92
C ARG A 271 -6.83 -8.39 17.89
N SER A 272 -7.49 -8.68 19.00
CA SER A 272 -7.12 -9.75 19.94
C SER A 272 -8.37 -10.40 20.47
N GLN A 273 -8.47 -11.72 20.34
CA GLN A 273 -9.56 -12.51 20.95
C GLN A 273 -9.29 -12.79 22.43
N ARG A 274 -8.00 -12.92 22.80
CA ARG A 274 -7.61 -13.22 24.17
C ARG A 274 -7.62 -12.01 25.07
N HIS A 275 -7.23 -10.86 24.52
CA HIS A 275 -7.02 -9.61 25.23
C HIS A 275 -7.62 -8.44 24.46
N PRO A 276 -8.97 -8.33 24.35
CA PRO A 276 -9.60 -7.22 23.61
C PRO A 276 -9.23 -5.83 24.12
N GLU A 277 -8.87 -5.73 25.39
CA GLU A 277 -8.45 -4.48 26.06
C GLU A 277 -7.12 -3.89 25.55
N VAL A 278 -6.28 -4.70 24.88
CA VAL A 278 -5.01 -4.20 24.31
C VAL A 278 -5.14 -3.67 22.88
N VAL A 279 -6.33 -3.81 22.28
CA VAL A 279 -6.60 -3.30 20.91
C VAL A 279 -6.57 -1.78 20.93
N LEU A 280 -5.74 -1.20 20.07
CA LEU A 280 -5.65 0.26 19.97
C LEU A 280 -6.87 0.81 19.22
N SER A 281 -7.74 1.52 19.93
CA SER A 281 -8.92 2.20 19.36
C SER A 281 -8.82 3.73 19.39
N ASP A 282 -7.82 4.29 20.09
CA ASP A 282 -7.61 5.72 20.18
C ASP A 282 -6.79 6.26 19.00
N TYR A 283 -7.47 6.98 18.12
CA TYR A 283 -6.87 7.65 16.97
C TYR A 283 -5.74 8.62 17.38
N ASN A 284 -5.91 9.39 18.45
CA ASN A 284 -4.92 10.37 18.84
C ASN A 284 -3.60 9.72 19.28
N THR A 285 -3.67 8.57 19.92
CA THR A 285 -2.49 7.78 20.28
C THR A 285 -1.77 7.26 19.03
N TRP A 286 -2.50 6.74 18.06
CA TRP A 286 -1.94 6.29 16.78
C TRP A 286 -1.29 7.46 16.00
N SER A 287 -2.00 8.58 15.87
CA SER A 287 -1.52 9.75 15.13
C SER A 287 -0.25 10.34 15.75
N ARG A 288 -0.21 10.49 17.09
CA ARG A 288 0.99 10.96 17.80
C ARG A 288 2.17 10.01 17.64
N GLY A 289 1.92 8.69 17.67
CA GLY A 289 2.98 7.71 17.43
C GLY A 289 3.68 7.91 16.09
N TRP A 290 2.92 8.21 15.03
CA TRP A 290 3.49 8.54 13.72
C TRP A 290 4.21 9.89 13.73
N GLU A 291 3.63 10.90 14.33
CA GLU A 291 4.26 12.23 14.44
C GLU A 291 5.63 12.17 15.14
N GLU A 292 5.74 11.39 16.19
CA GLU A 292 7.00 11.18 16.90
C GLU A 292 8.00 10.38 16.07
N ALA A 293 7.55 9.30 15.43
CA ALA A 293 8.41 8.44 14.63
C ALA A 293 8.99 9.14 13.39
N LEU A 294 8.22 10.02 12.75
CA LEU A 294 8.67 10.76 11.57
C LEU A 294 9.71 11.85 11.90
N LYS A 295 9.85 12.27 13.16
CA LYS A 295 10.91 13.19 13.60
C LYS A 295 12.28 12.51 13.66
N VAL A 296 12.30 11.16 13.67
CA VAL A 296 13.55 10.38 13.78
C VAL A 296 13.95 9.90 12.39
N THR A 297 15.04 10.44 11.85
CA THR A 297 15.62 9.96 10.61
C THR A 297 16.36 8.64 10.84
N THR A 298 15.86 7.56 10.28
CA THR A 298 16.52 6.25 10.35
C THR A 298 17.22 5.94 9.04
N GLN A 299 18.56 5.88 9.06
CA GLN A 299 19.34 5.35 7.95
C GLN A 299 19.32 3.82 8.02
N ARG A 300 19.02 3.18 6.90
CA ARG A 300 19.05 1.71 6.77
C ARG A 300 20.32 1.27 6.07
N PRO A 301 20.97 0.24 6.59
CA PRO A 301 21.98 -0.44 5.82
C PRO A 301 21.32 -1.10 4.59
N PRO A 302 22.00 -1.12 3.43
CA PRO A 302 21.51 -1.87 2.27
C PRO A 302 21.41 -3.35 2.65
N ARG A 303 20.32 -3.97 2.23
CA ARG A 303 20.13 -5.42 2.37
C ARG A 303 20.83 -6.14 1.23
N LYS A 304 21.22 -7.39 1.48
CA LYS A 304 21.80 -8.28 0.48
C LYS A 304 20.86 -9.46 0.24
N ASP A 305 21.00 -10.09 -0.93
CA ASP A 305 20.34 -11.36 -1.22
C ASP A 305 20.65 -12.37 -0.13
N ARG A 306 19.60 -12.92 0.44
CA ARG A 306 19.72 -13.95 1.45
C ARG A 306 18.56 -14.93 1.38
N PRO A 307 18.80 -16.21 1.61
CA PRO A 307 17.72 -17.17 1.75
C PRO A 307 16.91 -16.86 3.03
N THR A 308 15.59 -17.03 2.96
CA THR A 308 14.72 -17.03 4.12
C THR A 308 14.10 -18.41 4.24
N GLU A 309 13.86 -18.88 5.46
CA GLU A 309 13.10 -20.10 5.64
C GLU A 309 11.63 -19.83 5.26
N PRO A 310 11.00 -20.73 4.48
CA PRO A 310 9.58 -20.61 4.19
C PRO A 310 8.77 -20.54 5.47
N THR A 311 7.99 -19.50 5.64
CA THR A 311 7.12 -19.39 6.81
C THR A 311 5.92 -20.31 6.64
N PRO A 312 5.65 -21.24 7.60
CA PRO A 312 4.48 -22.09 7.52
C PRO A 312 3.19 -21.27 7.50
N ILE A 313 2.35 -21.52 6.52
CA ILE A 313 1.03 -20.91 6.41
C ILE A 313 0.02 -21.86 7.00
N ARG A 314 -0.80 -21.37 7.94
CA ARG A 314 -1.84 -22.15 8.61
C ARG A 314 -3.19 -21.49 8.41
N MET A 315 -4.23 -22.31 8.23
CA MET A 315 -5.60 -21.81 8.25
C MET A 315 -6.06 -21.63 9.70
N TYR A 316 -6.62 -20.47 9.97
CA TYR A 316 -7.28 -20.18 11.24
C TYR A 316 -8.78 -20.00 10.95
N GLY A 317 -9.59 -20.94 11.40
CA GLY A 317 -11.04 -20.95 11.25
C GLY A 317 -11.78 -20.42 12.45
#